data_2b7735173c6447950611bd7b74434a34
#
_entry.id   2b7735173c6447950611bd7b74434a34
#
_cell.length_a   1.000
_cell.length_b   1.000
_cell.length_c   1.000
_cell.angle_alpha   90.00
_cell.angle_beta   90.00
_cell.angle_gamma   90.00
#
_symmetry.space_group_name_H-M   'P 1'
#
loop_
_entity.id
_entity.type
_entity.pdbx_description
1 polymer ?
#
loop_
_entity_poly.entity_id
_entity_poly.type
_entity_poly.pdbx_seq_one_letter_code
_entity_poly.pdbx_strand_id
1 'polypeptide(L)'
;SAGGSVNNPCFTLIARMDKMPPYLVEVEGGIGIQVTPEDSPMTVKIKEFMALYGIIDIKMRMLRIAELKKIMGFPENYVLIGPQSDQKKFIGNAVEVNMARVLCEAICKEIIRKRKVA
;
A
#
# COMPACT_ATOMS: atom_id res chain seq x y z
N SER A 1 8.73 9.79 -1.20
CA SER A 1 7.77 9.88 -0.10
C SER A 1 8.16 8.94 1.02
N ALA A 2 8.02 9.39 2.25
CA ALA A 2 8.21 8.52 3.40
C ALA A 2 7.14 7.43 3.44
N GLY A 3 7.51 6.21 3.85
CA GLY A 3 6.55 5.14 4.07
C GLY A 3 5.58 5.44 5.21
N GLY A 4 4.50 4.66 5.30
CA GLY A 4 3.53 4.72 6.39
C GLY A 4 3.45 3.40 7.15
N SER A 5 2.95 3.45 8.38
CA SER A 5 2.66 2.26 9.17
C SER A 5 1.47 1.50 8.58
N VAL A 6 1.52 0.17 8.62
CA VAL A 6 0.39 -0.71 8.21
C VAL A 6 -0.86 -0.53 9.09
N ASN A 7 -0.70 0.06 10.28
CA ASN A 7 -1.80 0.35 11.20
C ASN A 7 -2.52 1.67 10.89
N ASN A 8 -1.98 2.47 9.97
CA ASN A 8 -2.57 3.72 9.53
C ASN A 8 -3.25 3.55 8.17
N PRO A 9 -4.15 4.48 7.79
CA PRO A 9 -4.70 4.49 6.44
C PRO A 9 -3.61 4.48 5.38
N CYS A 10 -3.83 3.71 4.32
CA CYS A 10 -2.88 3.62 3.21
C CYS A 10 -2.75 4.99 2.51
N PHE A 11 -1.55 5.29 2.05
CA PHE A 11 -1.33 6.44 1.18
C PHE A 11 -2.07 6.25 -0.17
N THR A 12 -2.21 7.33 -0.93
CA THR A 12 -2.88 7.30 -2.23
C THR A 12 -2.20 6.31 -3.19
N LEU A 13 -2.98 5.37 -3.71
CA LEU A 13 -2.53 4.47 -4.76
C LEU A 13 -2.60 5.21 -6.11
N ILE A 14 -1.50 5.23 -6.85
CA ILE A 14 -1.40 5.90 -8.13
C ILE A 14 -1.58 4.93 -9.30
N ALA A 15 -2.07 5.41 -10.43
CA ALA A 15 -2.27 4.58 -11.63
C ALA A 15 -0.97 4.02 -12.21
N ARG A 16 0.17 4.68 -11.97
CA ARG A 16 1.49 4.27 -12.47
C ARG A 16 2.23 3.34 -11.49
N MET A 17 1.53 2.40 -10.89
CA MET A 17 2.12 1.39 -10.00
C MET A 17 3.08 0.43 -10.71
N ASP A 18 3.09 0.41 -12.03
CA ASP A 18 4.10 -0.27 -12.85
C ASP A 18 5.51 0.33 -12.67
N LYS A 19 5.59 1.65 -12.47
CA LYS A 19 6.86 2.37 -12.28
C LYS A 19 7.17 2.67 -10.81
N MET A 20 6.16 2.83 -10.00
CA MET A 20 6.29 3.14 -8.57
C MET A 20 5.37 2.22 -7.75
N PRO A 21 5.65 0.92 -7.72
CA PRO A 21 4.81 -0.02 -7.00
C PRO A 21 4.87 0.20 -5.49
N PRO A 22 3.76 0.04 -4.77
CA PRO A 22 3.77 0.03 -3.32
C PRO A 22 4.38 -1.27 -2.80
N TYR A 23 5.25 -1.15 -1.81
CA TYR A 23 5.91 -2.27 -1.15
C TYR A 23 5.42 -2.42 0.29
N LEU A 24 5.28 -3.67 0.73
CA LEU A 24 5.20 -4.01 2.14
C LEU A 24 6.61 -4.28 2.64
N VAL A 25 7.00 -3.58 3.70
CA VAL A 25 8.30 -3.75 4.35
C VAL A 25 8.06 -4.34 5.73
N GLU A 26 8.69 -5.47 6.00
CA GLU A 26 8.70 -6.14 7.29
C GLU A 26 10.12 -6.10 7.86
N VAL A 27 10.24 -5.61 9.07
CA VAL A 27 11.52 -5.48 9.78
C VAL A 27 11.53 -6.44 10.95
N GLU A 28 12.51 -7.32 10.96
CA GLU A 28 12.75 -8.24 12.06
C GLU A 28 13.81 -7.65 13.00
N GLY A 29 13.43 -7.44 14.27
CA GLY A 29 14.32 -6.93 15.30
C GLY A 29 15.08 -8.04 16.01
N GLY A 30 16.28 -7.76 16.48
CA GLY A 30 17.12 -8.69 17.26
C GLY A 30 18.58 -8.29 17.30
N ILE A 31 19.40 -9.21 17.79
CA ILE A 31 20.86 -9.04 17.97
C ILE A 31 21.57 -10.16 17.20
N GLY A 32 22.71 -9.87 16.58
CA GLY A 32 23.57 -10.87 15.99
C GLY A 32 23.51 -10.97 14.46
N ILE A 33 23.43 -9.83 13.80
CA ILE A 33 23.62 -9.78 12.36
C ILE A 33 25.05 -10.24 12.01
N GLN A 34 25.19 -11.17 11.08
CA GLN A 34 26.50 -11.73 10.69
C GLN A 34 26.96 -11.13 9.38
N VAL A 35 28.19 -10.62 9.36
CA VAL A 35 28.90 -10.22 8.15
C VAL A 35 29.67 -11.43 7.63
N THR A 36 29.43 -11.77 6.37
CA THR A 36 30.12 -12.88 5.69
C THR A 36 31.20 -12.35 4.74
N PRO A 37 32.25 -13.15 4.44
CA PRO A 37 33.30 -12.75 3.50
C PRO A 37 32.79 -12.49 2.08
N GLU A 38 31.61 -13.01 1.74
CA GLU A 38 30.96 -12.83 0.44
C GLU A 38 30.17 -11.51 0.33
N ASP A 39 30.00 -10.79 1.45
CA ASP A 39 29.28 -9.54 1.46
C ASP A 39 30.04 -8.43 0.71
N SER A 40 29.31 -7.72 -0.15
CA SER A 40 29.87 -6.54 -0.81
C SER A 40 30.15 -5.42 0.21
N PRO A 41 31.06 -4.46 -0.08
CA PRO A 41 31.32 -3.34 0.82
C PRO A 41 30.07 -2.54 1.19
N MET A 42 29.12 -2.43 0.26
CA MET A 42 27.84 -1.78 0.50
C MET A 42 26.96 -2.60 1.45
N THR A 43 26.92 -3.93 1.28
CA THR A 43 26.17 -4.85 2.15
C THR A 43 26.69 -4.80 3.58
N VAL A 44 28.00 -4.75 3.76
CA VAL A 44 28.64 -4.60 5.08
C VAL A 44 28.18 -3.31 5.76
N LYS A 45 28.19 -2.18 5.05
CA LYS A 45 27.72 -0.90 5.60
C LYS A 45 26.23 -0.94 5.98
N ILE A 46 25.39 -1.57 5.17
CA ILE A 46 23.96 -1.75 5.48
C ILE A 46 23.80 -2.61 6.74
N LYS A 47 24.52 -3.71 6.86
CA LYS A 47 24.48 -4.59 8.03
C LYS A 47 24.97 -3.89 9.31
N GLU A 48 26.02 -3.08 9.23
CA GLU A 48 26.49 -2.26 10.35
C GLU A 48 25.42 -1.25 10.80
N PHE A 49 24.76 -0.59 9.84
CA PHE A 49 23.66 0.32 10.13
C PHE A 49 22.45 -0.42 10.75
N MET A 50 22.09 -1.59 10.23
CA MET A 50 21.02 -2.42 10.78
C MET A 50 21.33 -2.85 12.21
N ALA A 51 22.57 -3.25 12.50
CA ALA A 51 23.01 -3.64 13.84
C ALA A 51 22.89 -2.48 14.84
N LEU A 52 23.17 -1.25 14.40
CA LEU A 52 23.03 -0.05 15.24
C LEU A 52 21.58 0.18 15.71
N TYR A 53 20.59 -0.20 14.91
CA TYR A 53 19.16 -0.07 15.22
C TYR A 53 18.50 -1.37 15.71
N GLY A 54 19.28 -2.41 15.97
CA GLY A 54 18.77 -3.70 16.43
C GLY A 54 17.90 -4.41 15.38
N ILE A 55 18.24 -4.30 14.11
CA ILE A 55 17.54 -4.94 12.99
C ILE A 55 18.36 -6.14 12.51
N ILE A 56 17.73 -7.32 12.42
CA ILE A 56 18.40 -8.54 11.92
C ILE A 56 18.09 -8.76 10.44
N ASP A 57 16.86 -8.52 10.03
CA ASP A 57 16.41 -8.76 8.65
C ASP A 57 15.39 -7.73 8.21
N ILE A 58 15.40 -7.44 6.91
CA ILE A 58 14.41 -6.59 6.25
C ILE A 58 13.86 -7.36 5.06
N LYS A 59 12.58 -7.70 5.13
CA LYS A 59 11.85 -8.33 4.04
C LYS A 59 11.02 -7.29 3.31
N MET A 60 11.07 -7.32 2.00
CA MET A 60 10.34 -6.37 1.17
C MET A 60 9.68 -7.10 0.01
N ARG A 61 8.40 -6.86 -0.19
CA ARG A 61 7.66 -7.37 -1.34
C ARG A 61 6.65 -6.35 -1.86
N MET A 62 6.36 -6.43 -3.14
CA MET A 62 5.26 -5.64 -3.72
C MET A 62 3.91 -6.13 -3.22
N LEU A 63 2.98 -5.20 -3.07
CA LEU A 63 1.59 -5.53 -2.80
C LEU A 63 0.97 -6.28 -3.98
N ARG A 64 0.20 -7.33 -3.68
CA ARG A 64 -0.52 -8.13 -4.67
C ARG A 64 -1.80 -7.43 -5.10
N ILE A 65 -2.31 -7.79 -6.27
CA ILE A 65 -3.58 -7.25 -6.79
C ILE A 65 -4.74 -7.43 -5.78
N ALA A 66 -4.83 -8.60 -5.15
CA ALA A 66 -5.85 -8.87 -4.14
C ALA A 66 -5.77 -7.92 -2.93
N GLU A 67 -4.56 -7.61 -2.49
CA GLU A 67 -4.30 -6.66 -1.39
C GLU A 67 -4.66 -5.23 -1.80
N LEU A 68 -4.29 -4.83 -3.02
CA LEU A 68 -4.64 -3.52 -3.58
C LEU A 68 -6.16 -3.35 -3.72
N LYS A 69 -6.88 -4.38 -4.15
CA LYS A 69 -8.34 -4.37 -4.18
C LYS A 69 -8.95 -4.17 -2.79
N LYS A 70 -8.44 -4.87 -1.79
CA LYS A 70 -8.89 -4.71 -0.39
C LYS A 70 -8.66 -3.30 0.14
N ILE A 71 -7.50 -2.71 -0.13
CA ILE A 71 -7.19 -1.32 0.26
C ILE A 71 -8.19 -0.34 -0.35
N MET A 72 -8.59 -0.56 -1.59
CA MET A 72 -9.56 0.27 -2.30
C MET A 72 -11.03 -0.08 -2.00
N GLY A 73 -11.28 -1.04 -1.11
CA GLY A 73 -12.62 -1.43 -0.71
C GLY A 73 -13.41 -2.25 -1.73
N PHE A 74 -12.76 -2.79 -2.74
CA PHE A 74 -13.42 -3.69 -3.70
C PHE A 74 -13.81 -5.01 -3.05
N PRO A 75 -14.99 -5.58 -3.39
CA PRO A 75 -15.36 -6.92 -2.95
C PRO A 75 -14.38 -7.98 -3.47
N GLU A 76 -14.21 -9.07 -2.73
CA GLU A 76 -13.26 -10.14 -3.10
C GLU A 76 -13.59 -10.80 -4.44
N ASN A 77 -14.88 -10.90 -4.76
CA ASN A 77 -15.37 -11.46 -6.02
C ASN A 77 -15.29 -10.49 -7.21
N TYR A 78 -14.81 -9.27 -7.02
CA TYR A 78 -14.65 -8.32 -8.12
C TYR A 78 -13.47 -8.74 -9.00
N VAL A 79 -13.76 -9.07 -10.25
CA VAL A 79 -12.77 -9.57 -11.22
C VAL A 79 -12.26 -8.43 -12.09
N LEU A 80 -10.95 -8.24 -12.09
CA LEU A 80 -10.26 -7.37 -13.04
C LEU A 80 -9.70 -8.22 -14.18
N ILE A 81 -9.97 -7.81 -15.41
CA ILE A 81 -9.55 -8.53 -16.62
C ILE A 81 -8.33 -7.83 -17.22
N GLY A 82 -7.36 -8.61 -17.66
CA GLY A 82 -6.16 -8.13 -18.31
C GLY A 82 -4.86 -8.46 -17.59
N PRO A 83 -3.70 -8.02 -18.13
CA PRO A 83 -2.40 -8.20 -17.49
C PRO A 83 -2.33 -7.52 -16.13
N GLN A 84 -1.44 -7.99 -15.26
CA GLN A 84 -1.29 -7.41 -13.90
C GLN A 84 -0.98 -5.92 -13.90
N SER A 85 -0.22 -5.43 -14.88
CA SER A 85 0.09 -4.01 -15.05
C SER A 85 -1.18 -3.17 -15.27
N ASP A 86 -2.09 -3.67 -16.12
CA ASP A 86 -3.36 -2.99 -16.39
C ASP A 86 -4.31 -3.06 -15.20
N GLN A 87 -4.37 -4.20 -14.51
CA GLN A 87 -5.16 -4.34 -13.29
C GLN A 87 -4.70 -3.34 -12.21
N LYS A 88 -3.40 -3.16 -12.02
CA LYS A 88 -2.84 -2.14 -11.12
C LYS A 88 -3.23 -0.73 -11.53
N LYS A 89 -3.20 -0.45 -12.83
CA LYS A 89 -3.60 0.84 -13.40
C LYS A 89 -5.07 1.13 -13.15
N PHE A 90 -5.94 0.14 -13.34
CA PHE A 90 -7.38 0.28 -13.08
C PHE A 90 -7.66 0.56 -11.60
N ILE A 91 -6.98 -0.16 -10.70
CA ILE A 91 -7.11 0.07 -9.25
C ILE A 91 -6.62 1.48 -8.88
N GLY A 92 -5.51 1.92 -9.42
CA GLY A 92 -4.96 3.26 -9.15
C GLY A 92 -5.82 4.40 -9.69
N ASN A 93 -6.59 4.18 -10.76
CA ASN A 93 -7.54 5.14 -11.32
C ASN A 93 -8.91 5.13 -10.60
N ALA A 94 -9.20 4.10 -9.84
CA ALA A 94 -10.48 3.97 -9.14
C ALA A 94 -10.56 4.91 -7.94
N VAL A 95 -11.78 5.27 -7.57
CA VAL A 95 -12.08 5.92 -6.29
C VAL A 95 -12.29 4.83 -5.23
N GLU A 96 -11.78 5.04 -4.01
CA GLU A 96 -11.99 4.12 -2.91
C GLU A 96 -13.49 3.98 -2.62
N VAL A 97 -13.97 2.73 -2.54
CA VAL A 97 -15.41 2.41 -2.54
C VAL A 97 -16.14 3.02 -1.33
N ASN A 98 -15.55 2.94 -0.14
CA ASN A 98 -16.20 3.50 1.07
C ASN A 98 -16.23 5.02 1.05
N MET A 99 -15.18 5.67 0.53
CA MET A 99 -15.14 7.12 0.35
C MET A 99 -16.23 7.58 -0.64
N ALA A 100 -16.36 6.88 -1.77
CA ALA A 100 -17.41 7.15 -2.75
C ALA A 100 -18.80 7.01 -2.14
N ARG A 101 -19.02 5.97 -1.33
CA ARG A 101 -20.28 5.76 -0.61
C ARG A 101 -20.60 6.90 0.33
N VAL A 102 -19.68 7.31 1.18
CA VAL A 102 -19.86 8.41 2.14
C VAL A 102 -20.19 9.72 1.42
N LEU A 103 -19.50 10.04 0.34
CA LEU A 103 -19.76 11.24 -0.45
C LEU A 103 -21.14 11.20 -1.10
N CYS A 104 -21.53 10.08 -1.70
CA CYS A 104 -22.87 9.91 -2.31
C CYS A 104 -23.98 10.01 -1.27
N GLU A 105 -23.83 9.39 -0.10
CA GLU A 105 -24.79 9.48 0.98
C GLU A 105 -24.94 10.90 1.51
N ALA A 106 -23.84 11.64 1.66
CA ALA A 106 -23.88 13.05 2.08
C ALA A 106 -24.62 13.93 1.07
N ILE A 107 -24.35 13.75 -0.22
CA ILE A 107 -25.05 14.47 -1.31
C ILE A 107 -26.54 14.12 -1.32
N CYS A 108 -26.90 12.85 -1.21
CA CYS A 108 -28.30 12.42 -1.20
C CYS A 108 -29.08 13.00 0.00
N LYS A 109 -28.46 12.99 1.18
CA LYS A 109 -29.06 13.60 2.39
C LYS A 109 -29.32 15.09 2.19
N GLU A 110 -28.38 15.82 1.60
CA GLU A 110 -28.53 17.25 1.34
C GLU A 110 -29.63 17.55 0.31
N ILE A 111 -29.72 16.75 -0.75
CA ILE A 111 -30.78 16.87 -1.77
C ILE A 111 -32.15 16.62 -1.12
N ILE A 112 -32.30 15.59 -0.32
CA ILE A 112 -33.54 15.27 0.39
C ILE A 112 -33.94 16.39 1.34
N ARG A 113 -32.97 16.94 2.08
CA ARG A 113 -33.22 18.08 3.00
C ARG A 113 -33.74 19.29 2.24
N LYS A 114 -33.12 19.66 1.13
CA LYS A 114 -33.55 20.79 0.29
C LYS A 114 -34.95 20.60 -0.30
N ARG A 115 -35.31 19.37 -0.71
CA ARG A 115 -36.65 19.06 -1.22
C ARG A 115 -37.73 19.18 -0.16
N LYS A 116 -37.42 18.86 1.12
CA LYS A 116 -38.39 18.99 2.22
C LYS A 116 -38.65 20.43 2.65
N VAL A 117 -37.70 21.33 2.37
CA VAL A 117 -37.78 22.76 2.74
C VAL A 117 -38.35 23.62 1.63
N ALA A 118 -38.33 23.12 0.40
CA ALA A 118 -38.90 23.85 -0.77
C ALA A 118 -40.42 23.73 -0.85
#